data_9b3a520d6fd56ee1838d1ebdb54d69c4
#
_entry.id   9b3a520d6fd56ee1838d1ebdb54d69c4
#
_cell.length_a   1.000
_cell.length_b   1.000
_cell.length_c   1.000
_cell.angle_alpha   90.00
_cell.angle_beta   90.00
_cell.angle_gamma   90.00
#
_symmetry.space_group_name_H-M   'P 1'
#
loop_
_entity.id
_entity.type
_entity.pdbx_description
1 polymer ?
#
loop_
_entity_poly.entity_id
_entity_poly.type
_entity_poly.pdbx_seq_one_letter_code
_entity_poly.pdbx_strand_id
1 'polypeptide(L)'
;LHRHLPTTDESDAELWALAVTGTSASDLCRKTTTWSTVAPVDALTLTGGYQYQVSGQTLHGKLFLAYKSAEDRLHVWDGTSLRRCGIAQPAAPTAADSGGGGTLSGTRYYRTREVELSGTVVLRRSEPSDTLTFAPDGSHASITVTKPASTGEGATHWELEASLDLNGDYYRIARTIVGTTTVADSVAYGTGYAVSGTLAEDVGDYEPIPSAKYLLVDEDRLICLGSFEDAALAARMAWTPVYNDTGVGNDERITLDPVSYKDLDTYEGGEITGGVGPVNGEIWIFKWSHIYKAVRTGVRTDAYDVIAISKSRGAIPGSMVEGVDQFGSPCVYFLDPRVGPCRIGSNGTVMRCGKDIFTTWQTVNLDAANVVARSLFYRAASQVHWFVATDDADAPDLRLVLHVEQTRDTQDGVRRGWAIWDGPSASALAVCRYADNVDANVARSLYLVPCVGLSTGATILRTDTGTDDNGTSYVAEAETKPHAPNTIMHTFGVVSGSVLGTATAGASVDLSIIRDFGLETITIAGVDFSPESGETQVMVPLDNMTMGELRTVAFRVADAEGGVSARWAVNQIALKQQPEQGA
;
A
#
# COMPACT_ATOMS: atom_id res chain seq x y z
N LEU A 1 -3.75 -5.75 -2.94
CA LEU A 1 -4.97 -5.72 -2.14
C LEU A 1 -5.09 -4.40 -1.39
N HIS A 2 -6.30 -3.86 -1.30
CA HIS A 2 -6.60 -2.65 -0.54
C HIS A 2 -7.98 -2.80 0.14
N ARG A 3 -8.06 -2.37 1.40
CA ARG A 3 -9.32 -2.28 2.13
C ARG A 3 -9.88 -0.87 1.97
N HIS A 4 -11.10 -0.77 1.46
CA HIS A 4 -11.82 0.48 1.29
C HIS A 4 -12.99 0.56 2.28
N LEU A 5 -13.17 1.73 2.89
CA LEU A 5 -14.28 2.02 3.80
C LEU A 5 -15.12 3.14 3.17
N PRO A 6 -16.23 2.81 2.48
CA PRO A 6 -17.09 3.82 1.87
C PRO A 6 -17.86 4.65 2.91
N THR A 7 -18.07 4.10 4.09
CA THR A 7 -18.70 4.78 5.23
C THR A 7 -17.86 4.61 6.49
N THR A 8 -18.28 5.19 7.60
CA THR A 8 -17.65 4.94 8.90
C THR A 8 -18.05 3.60 9.51
N ASP A 9 -18.99 2.88 8.90
CA ASP A 9 -19.39 1.56 9.34
C ASP A 9 -18.45 0.48 8.78
N GLU A 10 -17.82 -0.24 9.66
CA GLU A 10 -16.93 -1.36 9.33
C GLU A 10 -17.64 -2.50 8.58
N SER A 11 -18.97 -2.60 8.67
CA SER A 11 -19.75 -3.59 7.92
C SER A 11 -19.79 -3.30 6.42
N ASP A 12 -19.56 -2.06 6.03
CA ASP A 12 -19.52 -1.62 4.63
C ASP A 12 -18.15 -1.77 3.99
N ALA A 13 -17.15 -2.29 4.73
CA ALA A 13 -15.80 -2.45 4.22
C ALA A 13 -15.75 -3.33 2.96
N GLU A 14 -15.05 -2.85 1.97
CA GLU A 14 -14.82 -3.54 0.70
C GLU A 14 -13.36 -3.96 0.58
N LEU A 15 -13.13 -5.09 -0.06
CA LEU A 15 -11.78 -5.51 -0.42
C LEU A 15 -11.57 -5.32 -1.92
N TRP A 16 -10.55 -4.56 -2.27
CA TRP A 16 -10.17 -4.31 -3.66
C TRP A 16 -8.87 -5.04 -4.00
N ALA A 17 -8.82 -5.61 -5.19
CA ALA A 17 -7.67 -6.35 -5.68
C ALA A 17 -7.40 -6.04 -7.14
N LEU A 18 -6.13 -5.93 -7.51
CA LEU A 18 -5.69 -6.05 -8.88
C LEU A 18 -5.36 -7.52 -9.14
N ALA A 19 -6.09 -8.16 -10.02
CA ALA A 19 -5.87 -9.55 -10.43
C ALA A 19 -5.18 -9.57 -11.79
N VAL A 20 -4.01 -10.21 -11.86
CA VAL A 20 -3.30 -10.41 -13.12
C VAL A 20 -3.95 -11.60 -13.84
N THR A 21 -4.55 -11.35 -14.99
CA THR A 21 -5.27 -12.36 -15.79
C THR A 21 -4.45 -12.91 -16.95
N GLY A 22 -3.29 -12.32 -17.21
CA GLY A 22 -2.38 -12.74 -18.28
C GLY A 22 -1.10 -11.92 -18.29
N THR A 23 -0.20 -12.20 -19.23
CA THR A 23 1.09 -11.50 -19.36
C THR A 23 0.95 -10.01 -19.72
N SER A 24 -0.21 -9.61 -20.23
CA SER A 24 -0.48 -8.24 -20.68
C SER A 24 -1.84 -7.71 -20.26
N ALA A 25 -2.53 -8.38 -19.32
CA ALA A 25 -3.84 -7.97 -18.86
C ALA A 25 -3.99 -8.15 -17.35
N SER A 26 -4.67 -7.21 -16.72
CA SER A 26 -5.05 -7.27 -15.31
C SER A 26 -6.46 -6.74 -15.16
N ASP A 27 -7.22 -7.29 -14.22
CA ASP A 27 -8.56 -6.85 -13.87
C ASP A 27 -8.56 -6.22 -12.48
N LEU A 28 -9.23 -5.08 -12.35
CA LEU A 28 -9.53 -4.52 -11.04
C LEU A 28 -10.79 -5.19 -10.51
N CYS A 29 -10.68 -5.82 -9.36
CA CYS A 29 -11.74 -6.58 -8.73
C CYS A 29 -12.15 -5.96 -7.40
N ARG A 30 -13.44 -5.97 -7.11
CA ARG A 30 -14.05 -5.51 -5.86
C ARG A 30 -14.81 -6.66 -5.21
N LYS A 31 -14.67 -6.83 -3.91
CA LYS A 31 -15.45 -7.75 -3.11
C LYS A 31 -16.28 -7.00 -2.08
N THR A 32 -17.58 -7.17 -2.17
CA THR A 32 -18.54 -6.87 -1.11
C THR A 32 -18.95 -8.18 -0.41
N THR A 33 -19.85 -8.94 -0.97
CA THR A 33 -20.14 -10.34 -0.60
C THR A 33 -19.44 -11.32 -1.52
N THR A 34 -19.42 -11.02 -2.83
CA THR A 34 -18.76 -11.81 -3.88
C THR A 34 -17.79 -10.92 -4.66
N TRP A 35 -16.81 -11.54 -5.32
CA TRP A 35 -15.90 -10.83 -6.21
C TRP A 35 -16.59 -10.44 -7.50
N SER A 36 -16.38 -9.21 -7.94
CA SER A 36 -16.81 -8.71 -9.26
C SER A 36 -15.71 -7.86 -9.88
N THR A 37 -15.55 -7.94 -11.18
CA THR A 37 -14.69 -7.04 -11.95
C THR A 37 -15.34 -5.66 -12.04
N VAL A 38 -14.55 -4.62 -11.85
CA VAL A 38 -14.97 -3.23 -11.99
C VAL A 38 -14.39 -2.68 -13.28
N ALA A 39 -15.26 -2.38 -14.22
CA ALA A 39 -14.86 -1.70 -15.45
C ALA A 39 -14.79 -0.18 -15.23
N PRO A 40 -13.69 0.49 -15.61
CA PRO A 40 -13.62 1.94 -15.59
C PRO A 40 -14.53 2.56 -16.65
N VAL A 41 -14.98 3.78 -16.41
CA VAL A 41 -15.76 4.57 -17.37
C VAL A 41 -14.87 5.08 -18.52
N ASP A 42 -13.59 5.24 -18.25
CA ASP A 42 -12.57 5.76 -19.15
C ASP A 42 -11.45 4.73 -19.41
N ALA A 43 -10.54 5.08 -20.32
CA ALA A 43 -9.45 4.19 -20.68
C ALA A 43 -8.52 3.92 -19.47
N LEU A 44 -8.47 2.67 -19.06
CA LEU A 44 -7.54 2.14 -18.09
C LEU A 44 -6.85 0.93 -18.73
N THR A 45 -5.57 1.05 -18.97
CA THR A 45 -4.77 0.03 -19.65
C THR A 45 -4.03 -0.80 -18.62
N LEU A 46 -4.72 -1.52 -17.78
CA LEU A 46 -4.08 -2.40 -16.78
C LEU A 46 -3.27 -3.49 -17.47
N THR A 47 -2.03 -3.19 -17.84
CA THR A 47 -1.12 -4.18 -18.41
C THR A 47 -0.59 -5.12 -17.32
N GLY A 48 -0.25 -6.36 -17.69
CA GLY A 48 0.22 -7.38 -16.74
C GLY A 48 1.51 -7.02 -15.99
N GLY A 49 2.20 -5.94 -16.39
CA GLY A 49 3.38 -5.42 -15.68
C GLY A 49 3.08 -4.70 -14.37
N TYR A 50 1.81 -4.39 -14.07
CA TYR A 50 1.41 -3.68 -12.84
C TYR A 50 1.16 -4.59 -11.64
N GLN A 51 1.45 -5.85 -11.78
CA GLN A 51 1.23 -6.87 -10.76
C GLN A 51 1.79 -6.48 -9.37
N TYR A 52 2.60 -5.45 -9.28
CA TYR A 52 3.37 -5.21 -8.09
C TYR A 52 2.95 -4.03 -7.24
N GLN A 53 2.25 -3.04 -7.77
CA GLN A 53 2.00 -1.86 -6.94
C GLN A 53 0.78 -1.06 -7.41
N VAL A 54 -0.33 -1.27 -6.77
CA VAL A 54 -1.44 -0.32 -6.71
C VAL A 54 -1.44 0.28 -5.32
N SER A 55 -1.36 1.60 -5.22
CA SER A 55 -1.55 2.32 -3.97
C SER A 55 -2.99 2.80 -3.91
N GLY A 56 -3.72 2.38 -2.88
CA GLY A 56 -5.09 2.79 -2.65
C GLY A 56 -5.21 3.61 -1.37
N GLN A 57 -6.07 4.63 -1.39
CA GLN A 57 -6.42 5.42 -0.20
C GLN A 57 -7.90 5.78 -0.22
N THR A 58 -8.52 5.76 0.96
CA THR A 58 -9.90 6.20 1.12
C THR A 58 -9.93 7.62 1.66
N LEU A 59 -10.62 8.52 0.96
CA LEU A 59 -10.87 9.89 1.38
C LEU A 59 -12.35 10.19 1.18
N HIS A 60 -13.05 10.61 2.24
CA HIS A 60 -14.50 10.92 2.23
C HIS A 60 -15.37 9.82 1.58
N GLY A 61 -15.11 8.56 1.92
CA GLY A 61 -15.87 7.42 1.39
C GLY A 61 -15.58 7.07 -0.06
N LYS A 62 -14.64 7.74 -0.71
CA LYS A 62 -14.19 7.44 -2.08
C LYS A 62 -12.83 6.76 -2.03
N LEU A 63 -12.63 5.80 -2.93
CA LEU A 63 -11.36 5.11 -3.07
C LEU A 63 -10.55 5.71 -4.21
N PHE A 64 -9.38 6.23 -3.89
CA PHE A 64 -8.38 6.71 -4.85
C PHE A 64 -7.37 5.61 -5.10
N LEU A 65 -7.06 5.37 -6.37
CA LEU A 65 -6.14 4.33 -6.83
C LEU A 65 -5.06 4.96 -7.72
N ALA A 66 -3.81 4.79 -7.32
CA ALA A 66 -2.64 5.10 -8.14
C ALA A 66 -1.99 3.82 -8.61
N TYR A 67 -1.74 3.76 -9.89
CA TYR A 67 -1.09 2.64 -10.56
C TYR A 67 0.38 2.99 -10.77
N LYS A 68 1.25 2.03 -10.61
CA LYS A 68 2.68 2.22 -10.86
C LYS A 68 2.98 2.21 -12.36
N SER A 69 2.40 3.17 -13.06
CA SER A 69 2.45 3.27 -14.52
C SER A 69 2.41 4.72 -14.99
N ALA A 70 3.15 5.01 -16.04
CA ALA A 70 3.04 6.27 -16.76
C ALA A 70 1.76 6.36 -17.63
N GLU A 71 1.17 5.22 -17.96
CA GLU A 71 0.00 5.16 -18.85
C GLU A 71 -1.31 5.35 -18.10
N ASP A 72 -1.39 4.77 -16.88
CA ASP A 72 -2.61 4.80 -16.09
C ASP A 72 -2.50 5.85 -14.98
N ARG A 73 -3.24 6.92 -15.12
CA ARG A 73 -3.33 7.98 -14.13
C ARG A 73 -4.24 7.60 -12.98
N LEU A 74 -4.27 8.46 -11.97
CA LEU A 74 -5.08 8.30 -10.78
C LEU A 74 -6.57 8.12 -11.11
N HIS A 75 -7.20 7.10 -10.54
CA HIS A 75 -8.63 6.84 -10.62
C HIS A 75 -9.31 7.01 -9.28
N VAL A 76 -10.59 7.34 -9.30
CA VAL A 76 -11.46 7.40 -8.14
C VAL A 76 -12.68 6.51 -8.33
N TRP A 77 -12.99 5.73 -7.30
CA TRP A 77 -14.25 5.02 -7.14
C TRP A 77 -15.14 5.79 -6.17
N ASP A 78 -16.33 6.18 -6.62
CA ASP A 78 -17.28 6.99 -5.85
C ASP A 78 -18.44 6.18 -5.24
N GLY A 79 -18.33 4.86 -5.25
CA GLY A 79 -19.39 3.92 -4.84
C GLY A 79 -20.21 3.39 -6.01
N THR A 80 -20.20 4.05 -7.17
CA THR A 80 -21.00 3.71 -8.35
C THR A 80 -20.14 3.46 -9.58
N SER A 81 -19.17 4.29 -9.83
CA SER A 81 -18.32 4.25 -11.02
C SER A 81 -16.85 4.46 -10.68
N LEU A 82 -15.99 3.81 -11.44
CA LEU A 82 -14.55 4.03 -11.43
C LEU A 82 -14.20 4.95 -12.60
N ARG A 83 -13.62 6.09 -12.32
CA ARG A 83 -13.24 7.09 -13.30
C ARG A 83 -11.91 7.73 -12.99
N ARG A 84 -11.26 8.27 -14.01
CA ARG A 84 -10.02 9.03 -13.85
C ARG A 84 -10.25 10.30 -13.03
N CYS A 85 -9.31 10.66 -12.18
CA CYS A 85 -9.30 11.96 -11.52
C CYS A 85 -8.86 13.04 -12.52
N GLY A 86 -9.79 13.95 -12.83
CA GLY A 86 -9.60 14.93 -13.88
C GLY A 86 -9.85 14.37 -15.29
N ILE A 87 -9.86 15.24 -16.28
CA ILE A 87 -9.95 14.95 -17.70
C ILE A 87 -8.75 15.61 -18.38
N ALA A 88 -8.11 14.91 -19.30
CA ALA A 88 -6.98 15.47 -20.03
C ALA A 88 -7.39 16.74 -20.80
N GLN A 89 -6.47 17.67 -20.93
CA GLN A 89 -6.65 18.86 -21.73
C GLN A 89 -6.98 18.48 -23.18
N PRO A 90 -8.10 18.97 -23.74
CA PRO A 90 -8.42 18.73 -25.16
C PRO A 90 -7.48 19.52 -26.07
N ALA A 91 -7.37 19.11 -27.32
CA ALA A 91 -6.68 19.88 -28.35
C ALA A 91 -7.43 21.19 -28.65
N ALA A 92 -6.78 22.15 -29.31
CA ALA A 92 -7.40 23.41 -29.72
C ALA A 92 -8.60 23.15 -30.67
N PRO A 93 -9.71 23.93 -30.54
CA PRO A 93 -10.80 23.87 -31.50
C PRO A 93 -10.39 24.40 -32.86
N THR A 94 -11.27 24.23 -33.85
CA THR A 94 -11.17 24.92 -35.14
C THR A 94 -12.37 25.85 -35.35
N ALA A 95 -12.22 26.88 -36.16
CA ALA A 95 -13.32 27.80 -36.46
C ALA A 95 -13.37 28.13 -37.95
N ALA A 96 -14.55 28.43 -38.42
CA ALA A 96 -14.82 28.90 -39.77
C ALA A 96 -15.98 29.91 -39.79
N ASP A 97 -15.88 30.87 -40.67
CA ASP A 97 -17.00 31.81 -40.93
C ASP A 97 -18.24 31.05 -41.46
N SER A 98 -19.43 31.44 -40.95
CA SER A 98 -20.69 30.80 -41.27
C SER A 98 -21.86 31.79 -41.24
N GLY A 99 -22.97 31.44 -41.96
CA GLY A 99 -24.13 32.29 -42.05
C GLY A 99 -23.89 33.51 -42.93
N GLY A 100 -24.39 33.50 -44.17
CA GLY A 100 -24.20 34.61 -45.11
C GLY A 100 -24.95 35.90 -44.70
N GLY A 101 -24.47 37.06 -45.17
CA GLY A 101 -25.12 38.34 -45.01
C GLY A 101 -24.95 39.03 -43.66
N GLY A 102 -23.92 38.68 -42.90
CA GLY A 102 -23.55 39.33 -41.63
C GLY A 102 -22.39 40.31 -41.75
N THR A 103 -21.97 40.87 -40.61
CA THR A 103 -20.86 41.82 -40.51
C THR A 103 -19.98 41.53 -39.29
N LEU A 104 -19.86 40.27 -38.92
CA LEU A 104 -18.99 39.91 -37.80
C LEU A 104 -17.53 40.27 -38.12
N SER A 105 -16.93 41.00 -37.22
CA SER A 105 -15.55 41.48 -37.36
C SER A 105 -14.83 41.40 -36.01
N GLY A 106 -13.54 41.64 -36.02
CA GLY A 106 -12.69 41.64 -34.84
C GLY A 106 -12.19 40.25 -34.43
N THR A 107 -10.94 40.21 -34.04
CA THR A 107 -10.28 38.97 -33.63
C THR A 107 -10.93 38.40 -32.38
N ARG A 108 -11.08 37.09 -32.33
CA ARG A 108 -11.65 36.33 -31.23
C ARG A 108 -10.70 35.20 -30.83
N TYR A 109 -10.81 34.85 -29.58
CA TYR A 109 -9.99 33.83 -28.94
C TYR A 109 -10.91 32.75 -28.40
N TYR A 110 -10.77 31.52 -28.87
CA TYR A 110 -11.59 30.38 -28.47
C TYR A 110 -10.76 29.31 -27.79
N ARG A 111 -11.32 28.69 -26.78
CA ARG A 111 -10.80 27.49 -26.15
C ARG A 111 -11.96 26.58 -25.76
N THR A 112 -11.68 25.30 -25.57
CA THR A 112 -12.69 24.30 -25.21
C THR A 112 -12.27 23.56 -23.96
N ARG A 113 -13.26 23.13 -23.19
CA ARG A 113 -13.09 22.19 -22.07
C ARG A 113 -14.01 20.99 -22.29
N GLU A 114 -13.56 19.82 -21.86
CA GLU A 114 -14.42 18.66 -21.70
C GLU A 114 -14.95 18.57 -20.28
N VAL A 115 -16.20 18.12 -20.12
CA VAL A 115 -16.91 18.13 -18.83
C VAL A 115 -17.74 16.86 -18.71
N GLU A 116 -17.68 16.20 -17.56
CA GLU A 116 -18.61 15.15 -17.17
C GLU A 116 -19.69 15.72 -16.26
N LEU A 117 -20.97 15.53 -16.64
CA LEU A 117 -22.10 15.93 -15.83
C LEU A 117 -22.89 14.73 -15.32
N SER A 118 -23.36 14.82 -14.08
CA SER A 118 -24.43 14.00 -13.54
C SER A 118 -25.66 14.89 -13.32
N GLY A 119 -26.61 14.80 -14.24
CA GLY A 119 -27.71 15.77 -14.29
C GLY A 119 -27.19 17.18 -14.60
N THR A 120 -27.26 18.10 -13.62
CA THR A 120 -26.75 19.47 -13.74
C THR A 120 -25.43 19.68 -12.99
N VAL A 121 -24.99 18.70 -12.21
CA VAL A 121 -23.78 18.75 -11.38
C VAL A 121 -22.58 18.36 -12.23
N VAL A 122 -21.55 19.19 -12.21
CA VAL A 122 -20.26 18.88 -12.84
C VAL A 122 -19.52 17.92 -11.92
N LEU A 123 -19.16 16.74 -12.44
CA LEU A 123 -18.35 15.75 -11.72
C LEU A 123 -16.86 15.93 -11.98
N ARG A 124 -16.50 16.24 -13.24
CA ARG A 124 -15.12 16.48 -13.66
C ARG A 124 -15.09 17.51 -14.79
N ARG A 125 -13.99 18.19 -14.90
CA ARG A 125 -13.73 19.16 -15.95
C ARG A 125 -12.26 19.09 -16.36
N SER A 126 -11.95 19.34 -17.62
CA SER A 126 -10.58 19.47 -18.09
C SER A 126 -10.05 20.89 -17.91
N GLU A 127 -8.73 21.06 -17.96
CA GLU A 127 -8.14 22.33 -18.31
C GLU A 127 -8.62 22.80 -19.69
N PRO A 128 -8.62 24.12 -19.96
CA PRO A 128 -8.97 24.61 -21.29
C PRO A 128 -7.92 24.18 -22.31
N SER A 129 -8.36 23.93 -23.51
CA SER A 129 -7.46 23.73 -24.66
C SER A 129 -6.52 24.93 -24.87
N ASP A 130 -5.51 24.74 -25.69
CA ASP A 130 -4.78 25.87 -26.27
C ASP A 130 -5.76 26.81 -26.98
N THR A 131 -5.44 28.09 -26.95
CA THR A 131 -6.29 29.13 -27.51
C THR A 131 -6.20 29.16 -29.05
N LEU A 132 -7.34 29.03 -29.70
CA LEU A 132 -7.48 29.34 -31.12
C LEU A 132 -7.66 30.85 -31.30
N THR A 133 -6.84 31.47 -32.11
CA THR A 133 -7.06 32.84 -32.60
C THR A 133 -7.79 32.79 -33.94
N PHE A 134 -8.93 33.44 -34.05
CA PHE A 134 -9.73 33.53 -35.27
C PHE A 134 -10.14 34.97 -35.59
N ALA A 135 -9.94 35.40 -36.82
CA ALA A 135 -10.37 36.69 -37.33
C ALA A 135 -11.40 36.46 -38.43
N PRO A 136 -12.69 36.76 -38.17
CA PRO A 136 -13.73 36.62 -39.18
C PRO A 136 -13.52 37.62 -40.32
N ASP A 137 -13.98 37.23 -41.54
CA ASP A 137 -13.76 38.01 -42.74
C ASP A 137 -14.69 39.24 -42.93
N GLY A 138 -15.63 39.45 -42.01
CA GLY A 138 -16.53 40.58 -42.00
C GLY A 138 -17.74 40.44 -42.93
N SER A 139 -17.94 39.31 -43.57
CA SER A 139 -19.06 39.07 -44.50
C SER A 139 -20.07 38.01 -44.00
N HIS A 140 -19.87 37.45 -42.80
CA HIS A 140 -20.66 36.40 -42.22
C HIS A 140 -21.41 36.85 -40.96
N ALA A 141 -22.52 36.17 -40.64
CA ALA A 141 -23.38 36.48 -39.48
C ALA A 141 -23.00 35.68 -38.23
N SER A 142 -22.21 34.60 -38.38
CA SER A 142 -21.75 33.75 -37.27
C SER A 142 -20.41 33.10 -37.58
N ILE A 143 -19.78 32.60 -36.55
CA ILE A 143 -18.58 31.77 -36.61
C ILE A 143 -18.99 30.37 -36.13
N THR A 144 -18.73 29.34 -36.90
CA THR A 144 -18.92 27.98 -36.47
C THR A 144 -17.62 27.49 -35.84
N VAL A 145 -17.65 27.25 -34.55
CA VAL A 145 -16.53 26.65 -33.82
C VAL A 145 -16.76 25.16 -33.70
N THR A 146 -15.77 24.38 -34.12
CA THR A 146 -15.79 22.91 -34.10
C THR A 146 -14.86 22.43 -32.98
N LYS A 147 -15.40 21.60 -32.09
CA LYS A 147 -14.61 21.00 -31.04
C LYS A 147 -13.56 20.03 -31.60
N PRO A 148 -12.43 19.82 -30.92
CA PRO A 148 -11.49 18.76 -31.27
C PRO A 148 -12.11 17.36 -31.06
N ALA A 149 -11.38 16.33 -31.45
CA ALA A 149 -11.70 14.97 -31.03
C ALA A 149 -11.75 14.88 -29.50
N SER A 150 -12.70 14.11 -28.98
CA SER A 150 -12.81 13.90 -27.54
C SER A 150 -11.59 13.13 -27.01
N THR A 151 -11.19 13.45 -25.79
CA THR A 151 -10.12 12.75 -25.08
C THR A 151 -10.45 11.27 -24.80
N GLY A 152 -11.74 10.89 -24.89
CA GLY A 152 -12.18 9.51 -24.62
C GLY A 152 -12.29 9.17 -23.14
N GLU A 153 -12.22 10.18 -22.26
CA GLU A 153 -12.17 9.99 -20.81
C GLU A 153 -13.54 10.12 -20.13
N GLY A 154 -14.61 9.74 -20.80
CA GLY A 154 -15.96 9.71 -20.23
C GLY A 154 -16.64 11.07 -20.12
N ALA A 155 -16.10 12.12 -20.74
CA ALA A 155 -16.79 13.40 -20.83
C ALA A 155 -18.16 13.28 -21.49
N THR A 156 -19.19 13.86 -20.88
CA THR A 156 -20.55 13.85 -21.42
C THR A 156 -20.86 15.10 -22.21
N HIS A 157 -20.20 16.21 -21.89
CA HIS A 157 -20.39 17.54 -22.46
C HIS A 157 -19.04 18.19 -22.77
N TRP A 158 -19.10 19.22 -23.58
CA TRP A 158 -18.00 20.14 -23.77
C TRP A 158 -18.48 21.58 -23.67
N GLU A 159 -17.56 22.44 -23.28
CA GLU A 159 -17.79 23.88 -23.13
C GLU A 159 -16.99 24.63 -24.17
N LEU A 160 -17.60 25.66 -24.76
CA LEU A 160 -16.91 26.64 -25.59
C LEU A 160 -16.73 27.91 -24.78
N GLU A 161 -15.48 28.32 -24.61
CA GLU A 161 -15.09 29.58 -23.98
C GLU A 161 -14.56 30.53 -25.03
N ALA A 162 -14.93 31.80 -24.92
CA ALA A 162 -14.52 32.83 -25.85
C ALA A 162 -14.09 34.14 -25.13
N SER A 163 -13.13 34.83 -25.76
CA SER A 163 -12.67 36.16 -25.34
C SER A 163 -12.43 37.05 -26.56
N LEU A 164 -12.47 38.37 -26.34
CA LEU A 164 -12.03 39.38 -27.30
C LEU A 164 -10.59 39.85 -27.06
N ASP A 165 -9.99 39.41 -25.96
CA ASP A 165 -8.61 39.67 -25.60
C ASP A 165 -7.90 38.37 -25.27
N LEU A 166 -6.74 38.13 -25.86
CA LEU A 166 -5.96 36.93 -25.63
C LEU A 166 -5.60 36.71 -24.15
N ASN A 167 -5.32 37.77 -23.44
CA ASN A 167 -4.94 37.78 -22.03
C ASN A 167 -6.07 38.23 -21.10
N GLY A 168 -7.28 38.42 -21.64
CA GLY A 168 -8.45 38.84 -20.89
C GLY A 168 -9.26 37.70 -20.34
N ASP A 169 -10.38 38.07 -19.72
CA ASP A 169 -11.32 37.09 -19.21
C ASP A 169 -11.97 36.31 -20.34
N TYR A 170 -12.06 35.00 -20.16
CA TYR A 170 -12.84 34.12 -21.03
C TYR A 170 -14.21 33.86 -20.44
N TYR A 171 -15.19 33.75 -21.32
CA TYR A 171 -16.56 33.50 -20.96
C TYR A 171 -17.04 32.20 -21.63
N ARG A 172 -17.65 31.29 -20.87
CA ARG A 172 -18.34 30.14 -21.41
C ARG A 172 -19.59 30.59 -22.14
N ILE A 173 -19.58 30.49 -23.44
CA ILE A 173 -20.71 30.89 -24.31
C ILE A 173 -21.64 29.74 -24.67
N ALA A 174 -21.16 28.50 -24.52
CA ALA A 174 -21.98 27.31 -24.72
C ALA A 174 -21.48 26.14 -23.86
N ARG A 175 -22.42 25.27 -23.48
CA ARG A 175 -22.19 23.93 -22.96
C ARG A 175 -23.11 22.98 -23.72
N THR A 176 -22.57 21.95 -24.34
CA THR A 176 -23.34 21.03 -25.16
C THR A 176 -22.80 19.60 -25.03
N ILE A 177 -23.63 18.60 -25.38
CA ILE A 177 -23.23 17.19 -25.31
C ILE A 177 -22.09 16.91 -26.30
N VAL A 178 -21.21 15.95 -25.96
CA VAL A 178 -20.04 15.60 -26.79
C VAL A 178 -20.40 15.15 -28.20
N GLY A 179 -21.61 14.62 -28.43
CA GLY A 179 -22.11 14.24 -29.76
C GLY A 179 -22.37 15.46 -30.66
N THR A 180 -22.58 16.64 -30.13
CA THR A 180 -22.70 17.88 -30.91
C THR A 180 -21.31 18.45 -31.14
N THR A 181 -20.83 18.43 -32.35
CA THR A 181 -19.44 18.76 -32.68
C THR A 181 -19.20 20.25 -32.91
N THR A 182 -20.26 21.05 -33.13
CA THR A 182 -20.11 22.46 -33.48
C THR A 182 -21.02 23.35 -32.63
N VAL A 183 -20.58 24.57 -32.40
CA VAL A 183 -21.35 25.67 -31.78
C VAL A 183 -21.20 26.92 -32.65
N ALA A 184 -22.28 27.60 -32.87
CA ALA A 184 -22.27 28.90 -33.59
C ALA A 184 -22.08 30.05 -32.57
N ASP A 185 -21.09 30.88 -32.84
CA ASP A 185 -20.91 32.18 -32.16
C ASP A 185 -21.40 33.32 -33.06
N SER A 186 -22.40 34.03 -32.61
CA SER A 186 -22.97 35.22 -33.27
C SER A 186 -22.86 36.49 -32.43
N VAL A 187 -22.05 36.48 -31.38
CA VAL A 187 -21.88 37.63 -30.48
C VAL A 187 -21.19 38.78 -31.22
N ALA A 188 -21.83 39.93 -31.25
CA ALA A 188 -21.24 41.11 -31.86
C ALA A 188 -20.01 41.61 -31.08
N TYR A 189 -18.96 42.03 -31.80
CA TYR A 189 -17.67 42.46 -31.19
C TYR A 189 -17.86 43.57 -30.13
N GLY A 190 -18.72 44.57 -30.43
CA GLY A 190 -18.97 45.67 -29.50
C GLY A 190 -19.79 45.30 -28.25
N THR A 191 -20.46 44.14 -28.25
CA THR A 191 -21.24 43.66 -27.09
C THR A 191 -20.40 42.92 -26.09
N GLY A 192 -19.41 42.17 -26.60
CA GLY A 192 -18.53 41.32 -25.80
C GLY A 192 -19.22 40.09 -25.21
N TYR A 193 -18.43 39.17 -24.68
CA TYR A 193 -18.92 37.91 -24.15
C TYR A 193 -19.42 37.98 -22.70
N ALA A 194 -19.05 39.03 -21.95
CA ALA A 194 -19.47 39.21 -20.56
C ALA A 194 -21.01 39.33 -20.42
N VAL A 195 -21.71 39.80 -21.48
CA VAL A 195 -23.17 40.00 -21.46
C VAL A 195 -23.93 38.70 -21.70
N SER A 196 -23.37 37.81 -22.54
CA SER A 196 -24.07 36.62 -23.02
C SER A 196 -23.49 35.32 -22.46
N GLY A 197 -22.31 35.36 -21.87
CA GLY A 197 -21.61 34.21 -21.34
C GLY A 197 -21.55 34.20 -19.80
N THR A 198 -21.07 33.11 -19.27
CA THR A 198 -20.70 32.96 -17.85
C THR A 198 -19.18 33.02 -17.76
N LEU A 199 -18.63 33.76 -16.81
CA LEU A 199 -17.17 33.76 -16.58
C LEU A 199 -16.67 32.34 -16.51
N ALA A 200 -15.63 32.04 -17.29
CA ALA A 200 -15.03 30.74 -17.31
C ALA A 200 -14.26 30.46 -16.01
N GLU A 201 -14.09 29.19 -15.70
CA GLU A 201 -13.29 28.77 -14.55
C GLU A 201 -11.81 29.12 -14.77
N ASP A 202 -11.08 29.30 -13.69
CA ASP A 202 -9.65 29.64 -13.72
C ASP A 202 -8.83 28.53 -14.41
N VAL A 203 -7.68 28.91 -14.94
CA VAL A 203 -6.71 28.01 -15.54
C VAL A 203 -5.76 27.52 -14.45
N GLY A 204 -5.42 26.23 -14.47
CA GLY A 204 -4.55 25.59 -13.49
C GLY A 204 -5.31 24.87 -12.36
N ASP A 205 -6.65 25.05 -12.30
CA ASP A 205 -7.46 24.44 -11.24
C ASP A 205 -7.88 22.98 -11.55
N TYR A 206 -7.77 22.57 -12.81
CA TYR A 206 -8.28 21.27 -13.30
C TYR A 206 -7.22 20.39 -13.95
N GLU A 207 -5.95 20.65 -13.72
CA GLU A 207 -4.91 19.76 -14.20
C GLU A 207 -5.05 18.39 -13.55
N PRO A 208 -5.10 17.30 -14.36
CA PRO A 208 -5.11 15.95 -13.83
C PRO A 208 -3.86 15.72 -12.99
N ILE A 209 -4.04 15.05 -11.85
CA ILE A 209 -2.90 14.65 -11.03
C ILE A 209 -2.01 13.71 -11.85
N PRO A 210 -0.70 13.98 -11.97
CA PRO A 210 0.25 13.06 -12.57
C PRO A 210 0.20 11.69 -11.88
N SER A 211 0.57 10.63 -12.56
CA SER A 211 0.57 9.30 -11.98
C SER A 211 1.50 9.27 -10.77
N ALA A 212 0.91 9.23 -9.58
CA ALA A 212 1.65 9.11 -8.33
C ALA A 212 2.11 7.67 -8.11
N LYS A 213 3.26 7.50 -7.44
CA LYS A 213 3.72 6.16 -7.03
C LYS A 213 2.96 5.65 -5.82
N TYR A 214 2.75 6.53 -4.84
CA TYR A 214 2.10 6.20 -3.58
C TYR A 214 1.14 7.31 -3.19
N LEU A 215 0.05 6.92 -2.54
CA LEU A 215 -0.96 7.82 -2.01
C LEU A 215 -0.99 7.73 -0.49
N LEU A 216 -1.19 8.87 0.14
CA LEU A 216 -1.53 8.97 1.56
C LEU A 216 -2.69 9.96 1.71
N VAL A 217 -3.33 9.93 2.87
CA VAL A 217 -4.39 10.89 3.22
C VAL A 217 -4.03 11.55 4.54
N ASP A 218 -4.12 12.87 4.59
CA ASP A 218 -3.91 13.66 5.80
C ASP A 218 -4.73 14.93 5.76
N GLU A 219 -5.49 15.22 6.84
CA GLU A 219 -6.34 16.42 6.97
C GLU A 219 -7.20 16.72 5.74
N ASP A 220 -7.96 15.72 5.30
CA ASP A 220 -8.84 15.83 4.13
C ASP A 220 -8.09 16.20 2.83
N ARG A 221 -6.82 15.87 2.74
CA ARG A 221 -5.98 16.03 1.55
C ARG A 221 -5.49 14.67 1.05
N LEU A 222 -5.43 14.54 -0.25
CA LEU A 222 -4.70 13.46 -0.88
C LEU A 222 -3.25 13.89 -1.07
N ILE A 223 -2.32 13.06 -0.62
CA ILE A 223 -0.89 13.28 -0.76
C ILE A 223 -0.36 12.31 -1.79
N CYS A 224 0.31 12.84 -2.79
CA CYS A 224 0.91 12.12 -3.90
C CYS A 224 2.42 12.08 -3.72
N LEU A 225 2.99 10.89 -3.67
CA LEU A 225 4.42 10.68 -3.49
C LEU A 225 5.04 10.10 -4.75
N GLY A 226 6.01 10.81 -5.31
CA GLY A 226 6.71 10.45 -6.55
C GLY A 226 5.81 10.48 -7.78
N SER A 227 6.42 10.43 -8.95
CA SER A 227 5.73 10.33 -10.24
C SER A 227 6.35 9.23 -11.09
N PHE A 228 5.54 8.63 -11.95
CA PHE A 228 6.01 7.71 -13.00
C PHE A 228 6.10 8.37 -14.37
N GLU A 229 5.35 9.45 -14.57
CA GLU A 229 5.33 10.17 -15.84
C GLU A 229 6.59 11.02 -16.03
N ASP A 230 7.14 11.55 -14.92
CA ASP A 230 8.31 12.42 -14.96
C ASP A 230 9.35 11.99 -13.91
N ALA A 231 10.50 11.56 -14.37
CA ALA A 231 11.62 11.18 -13.52
C ALA A 231 12.14 12.35 -12.65
N ALA A 232 11.97 13.59 -13.08
CA ALA A 232 12.30 14.76 -12.28
C ALA A 232 11.41 14.89 -11.02
N LEU A 233 10.22 14.34 -11.07
CA LEU A 233 9.25 14.34 -9.97
C LEU A 233 9.29 13.06 -9.12
N ALA A 234 10.22 12.15 -9.37
CA ALA A 234 10.34 10.89 -8.64
C ALA A 234 10.64 11.06 -7.14
N ALA A 235 11.17 12.22 -6.75
CA ALA A 235 11.44 12.59 -5.36
C ALA A 235 10.48 13.67 -4.81
N ARG A 236 9.35 13.90 -5.46
CA ARG A 236 8.39 14.94 -5.08
C ARG A 236 7.31 14.38 -4.17
N MET A 237 7.03 15.11 -3.10
CA MET A 237 5.78 15.04 -2.34
C MET A 237 4.89 16.20 -2.78
N ALA A 238 3.71 15.91 -3.27
CA ALA A 238 2.71 16.91 -3.63
C ALA A 238 1.40 16.62 -2.88
N TRP A 239 0.54 17.62 -2.72
CA TRP A 239 -0.73 17.45 -2.03
C TRP A 239 -1.83 18.26 -2.70
N THR A 240 -3.07 17.75 -2.59
CA THR A 240 -4.26 18.45 -3.08
C THR A 240 -4.69 19.57 -2.12
N PRO A 241 -5.50 20.52 -2.55
CA PRO A 241 -6.28 21.34 -1.65
C PRO A 241 -7.08 20.47 -0.67
N VAL A 242 -7.56 21.07 0.42
CA VAL A 242 -8.47 20.37 1.35
C VAL A 242 -9.73 19.97 0.57
N TYR A 243 -10.01 18.68 0.58
CA TYR A 243 -11.23 18.16 0.00
C TYR A 243 -12.42 18.68 0.82
N ASN A 244 -13.31 19.40 0.16
CA ASN A 244 -14.50 19.94 0.80
C ASN A 244 -15.73 19.29 0.19
N ASP A 245 -16.27 18.28 0.87
CA ASP A 245 -17.46 17.55 0.46
C ASP A 245 -18.76 18.34 0.75
N THR A 246 -18.79 19.64 0.47
CA THR A 246 -20.00 20.45 0.64
C THR A 246 -21.06 20.22 -0.44
N GLY A 247 -20.99 19.11 -1.15
CA GLY A 247 -22.10 18.55 -1.92
C GLY A 247 -22.38 19.19 -3.27
N VAL A 248 -21.61 20.15 -3.73
CA VAL A 248 -21.81 20.79 -5.03
C VAL A 248 -20.49 20.86 -5.79
N GLY A 249 -20.30 19.91 -6.69
CA GLY A 249 -19.28 20.01 -7.74
C GLY A 249 -17.81 19.91 -7.31
N ASN A 250 -17.49 19.40 -6.13
CA ASN A 250 -16.13 19.44 -5.59
C ASN A 250 -15.27 18.20 -5.85
N ASP A 251 -15.84 17.16 -6.44
CA ASP A 251 -15.08 15.95 -6.84
C ASP A 251 -14.01 16.26 -7.90
N GLU A 252 -14.15 17.37 -8.56
CA GLU A 252 -13.34 17.80 -9.67
C GLU A 252 -11.99 18.35 -9.27
N ARG A 253 -11.88 18.85 -8.04
CA ARG A 253 -10.69 19.54 -7.55
C ARG A 253 -9.70 18.65 -6.82
N ILE A 254 -9.64 17.38 -7.18
CA ILE A 254 -8.47 16.56 -6.88
C ILE A 254 -7.43 16.89 -7.93
N THR A 255 -6.97 18.11 -7.84
CA THR A 255 -5.93 18.69 -8.67
C THR A 255 -4.75 19.03 -7.80
N LEU A 256 -3.57 19.05 -8.35
CA LEU A 256 -2.41 19.59 -7.65
C LEU A 256 -2.30 21.07 -8.00
N ASP A 257 -2.37 21.91 -6.98
CA ASP A 257 -1.92 23.29 -7.12
C ASP A 257 -0.42 23.28 -7.50
N PRO A 258 0.01 23.99 -8.55
CA PRO A 258 1.40 24.02 -9.00
C PRO A 258 2.42 24.38 -7.93
N VAL A 259 2.00 25.00 -6.83
CA VAL A 259 2.87 25.40 -5.71
C VAL A 259 2.78 24.47 -4.48
N SER A 260 1.84 23.52 -4.49
CA SER A 260 1.59 22.61 -3.35
C SER A 260 2.47 21.37 -3.42
N TYR A 261 3.78 21.55 -3.34
CA TYR A 261 4.73 20.43 -3.34
C TYR A 261 6.03 20.72 -2.58
N LYS A 262 6.77 19.67 -2.25
CA LYS A 262 8.17 19.70 -1.78
C LYS A 262 9.00 18.67 -2.53
N ASP A 263 10.15 19.07 -3.01
CA ASP A 263 11.14 18.16 -3.60
C ASP A 263 12.12 17.69 -2.51
N LEU A 264 12.26 16.38 -2.36
CA LEU A 264 13.03 15.75 -1.29
C LEU A 264 14.41 15.36 -1.81
N ASP A 265 15.42 16.21 -1.62
CA ASP A 265 16.82 15.96 -2.04
C ASP A 265 16.89 15.25 -3.41
N THR A 266 16.50 15.94 -4.48
CA THR A 266 16.27 15.37 -5.83
C THR A 266 17.44 14.54 -6.36
N TYR A 267 18.66 14.89 -5.96
CA TYR A 267 19.88 14.25 -6.44
C TYR A 267 20.48 13.21 -5.49
N GLU A 268 19.88 13.01 -4.31
CA GLU A 268 20.38 12.10 -3.28
C GLU A 268 19.33 11.10 -2.84
N GLY A 269 19.76 9.90 -2.46
CA GLY A 269 18.91 8.88 -1.85
C GLY A 269 17.98 8.12 -2.79
N GLY A 270 18.00 8.41 -4.08
CA GLY A 270 17.14 7.77 -5.08
C GLY A 270 15.71 8.34 -5.09
N GLU A 271 14.80 7.62 -5.70
CA GLU A 271 13.37 7.95 -5.74
C GLU A 271 12.65 7.67 -4.41
N ILE A 272 11.45 8.21 -4.25
CA ILE A 272 10.59 7.85 -3.12
C ILE A 272 10.18 6.38 -3.26
N THR A 273 10.40 5.61 -2.21
CA THR A 273 10.06 4.18 -2.12
C THR A 273 8.75 3.94 -1.39
N GLY A 274 8.19 4.97 -0.75
CA GLY A 274 6.89 4.93 -0.10
C GLY A 274 6.74 5.95 1.02
N GLY A 275 5.58 5.88 1.65
CA GLY A 275 5.26 6.70 2.83
C GLY A 275 4.25 6.02 3.71
N VAL A 276 4.18 6.46 4.95
CA VAL A 276 3.23 6.00 5.97
C VAL A 276 2.78 7.20 6.80
N GLY A 277 1.52 7.22 7.14
CA GLY A 277 0.99 8.24 8.04
C GLY A 277 -0.43 8.67 7.72
N PRO A 278 -0.97 9.57 8.57
CA PRO A 278 -0.27 10.24 9.69
C PRO A 278 -0.06 9.33 10.90
N VAL A 279 1.17 9.24 11.39
CA VAL A 279 1.51 8.57 12.64
C VAL A 279 1.84 9.65 13.67
N ASN A 280 1.03 9.77 14.71
CA ASN A 280 1.08 10.91 15.66
C ASN A 280 0.99 12.29 14.99
N GLY A 281 0.23 12.41 13.89
CA GLY A 281 0.09 13.65 13.13
C GLY A 281 1.28 13.99 12.22
N GLU A 282 2.20 13.07 12.03
CA GLU A 282 3.37 13.22 11.18
C GLU A 282 3.35 12.20 10.04
N ILE A 283 3.79 12.60 8.84
CA ILE A 283 3.91 11.72 7.68
C ILE A 283 5.37 11.32 7.55
N TRP A 284 5.61 10.02 7.43
CA TRP A 284 6.94 9.46 7.21
C TRP A 284 7.11 9.10 5.74
N ILE A 285 8.17 9.64 5.10
CA ILE A 285 8.47 9.43 3.69
C ILE A 285 9.84 8.78 3.57
N PHE A 286 9.89 7.75 2.77
CA PHE A 286 11.09 6.93 2.60
C PHE A 286 11.60 7.02 1.18
N LYS A 287 12.90 7.05 1.05
CA LYS A 287 13.67 6.78 -0.16
C LYS A 287 14.53 5.54 0.09
N TRP A 288 15.27 5.11 -0.91
CA TRP A 288 16.14 3.93 -0.76
C TRP A 288 17.18 4.07 0.36
N SER A 289 17.70 5.26 0.59
CA SER A 289 18.72 5.52 1.61
C SER A 289 18.44 6.73 2.50
N HIS A 290 17.26 7.35 2.39
CA HIS A 290 16.89 8.53 3.17
C HIS A 290 15.52 8.37 3.81
N ILE A 291 15.33 9.00 4.94
CA ILE A 291 14.05 9.07 5.66
C ILE A 291 13.74 10.53 5.96
N TYR A 292 12.53 10.94 5.65
CA TYR A 292 12.01 12.26 5.92
C TYR A 292 10.75 12.18 6.76
N LYS A 293 10.49 13.27 7.46
CA LYS A 293 9.27 13.49 8.20
C LYS A 293 8.62 14.79 7.71
N ALA A 294 7.37 14.70 7.26
CA ALA A 294 6.57 15.88 6.93
C ALA A 294 5.67 16.22 8.12
N VAL A 295 5.73 17.48 8.53
CA VAL A 295 4.94 18.06 9.62
C VAL A 295 4.07 19.17 9.10
N ARG A 296 2.87 19.30 9.64
CA ARG A 296 1.92 20.34 9.24
C ARG A 296 2.39 21.71 9.69
N THR A 297 2.32 22.68 8.79
CA THR A 297 2.68 24.09 9.07
C THR A 297 1.49 24.91 9.57
N GLY A 298 0.27 24.46 9.29
CA GLY A 298 -0.95 25.25 9.49
C GLY A 298 -1.20 26.29 8.40
N VAL A 299 -0.33 26.39 7.38
CA VAL A 299 -0.48 27.31 6.25
C VAL A 299 -1.13 26.59 5.08
N ARG A 300 -2.22 27.12 4.53
CA ARG A 300 -3.03 26.42 3.51
C ARG A 300 -2.26 26.10 2.24
N THR A 301 -1.47 27.02 1.73
CA THR A 301 -0.71 26.88 0.47
C THR A 301 0.62 26.15 0.66
N ASP A 302 1.20 26.20 1.85
CA ASP A 302 2.44 25.51 2.22
C ASP A 302 2.16 24.58 3.42
N ALA A 303 1.31 23.59 3.19
CA ALA A 303 0.71 22.77 4.25
C ALA A 303 1.71 21.92 5.04
N TYR A 304 2.86 21.59 4.45
CA TYR A 304 3.84 20.70 5.05
C TYR A 304 5.24 21.29 5.00
N ASP A 305 5.95 21.16 6.12
CA ASP A 305 7.40 21.30 6.17
C ASP A 305 8.04 19.90 6.24
N VAL A 306 9.18 19.71 5.55
CA VAL A 306 9.81 18.40 5.43
C VAL A 306 11.20 18.41 6.03
N ILE A 307 11.41 17.54 7.00
CA ILE A 307 12.63 17.43 7.81
C ILE A 307 13.32 16.12 7.48
N ALA A 308 14.59 16.17 7.10
CA ALA A 308 15.41 14.98 6.93
C ALA A 308 15.75 14.36 8.30
N ILE A 309 15.37 13.11 8.50
CA ILE A 309 15.62 12.36 9.73
C ILE A 309 16.88 11.50 9.61
N SER A 310 17.07 10.88 8.45
CA SER A 310 18.25 10.07 8.17
C SER A 310 18.66 10.20 6.71
N LYS A 311 19.95 10.35 6.47
CA LYS A 311 20.57 10.32 5.14
C LYS A 311 21.40 9.05 4.91
N SER A 312 21.25 8.05 5.76
CA SER A 312 21.98 6.78 5.68
C SER A 312 21.11 5.55 5.86
N ARG A 313 19.82 5.73 6.11
CA ARG A 313 18.81 4.69 6.23
C ARG A 313 17.65 5.00 5.32
N GLY A 314 17.02 3.99 4.79
CA GLY A 314 15.85 4.12 3.93
C GLY A 314 15.00 2.87 3.99
N ALA A 315 14.11 2.68 3.02
CA ALA A 315 13.23 1.53 3.01
C ALA A 315 13.07 0.93 1.62
N ILE A 316 12.93 -0.38 1.58
CA ILE A 316 12.51 -1.12 0.39
C ILE A 316 11.04 -0.78 0.09
N PRO A 317 10.66 -0.54 -1.18
CA PRO A 317 9.28 -0.28 -1.56
C PRO A 317 8.29 -1.32 -1.03
N GLY A 318 7.14 -0.87 -0.50
CA GLY A 318 6.10 -1.76 0.03
C GLY A 318 6.38 -2.37 1.41
N SER A 319 7.54 -2.10 1.99
CA SER A 319 7.95 -2.68 3.28
C SER A 319 7.55 -1.86 4.51
N MET A 320 7.01 -0.66 4.31
CA MET A 320 6.66 0.26 5.39
C MET A 320 5.25 0.01 5.89
N VAL A 321 5.09 -0.02 7.20
CA VAL A 321 3.79 -0.17 7.85
C VAL A 321 3.74 0.56 9.18
N GLU A 322 2.59 1.22 9.42
CA GLU A 322 2.27 1.75 10.74
C GLU A 322 1.97 0.63 11.73
N GLY A 323 2.46 0.78 12.95
CA GLY A 323 2.20 -0.16 14.04
C GLY A 323 2.39 0.50 15.40
N VAL A 324 2.46 -0.34 16.42
CA VAL A 324 2.79 0.11 17.78
C VAL A 324 4.04 -0.64 18.26
N ASP A 325 4.74 -0.04 19.20
CA ASP A 325 5.84 -0.72 19.85
C ASP A 325 5.35 -1.57 21.06
N GLN A 326 6.28 -2.21 21.77
CA GLN A 326 5.97 -3.04 22.93
C GLN A 326 5.31 -2.28 24.09
N PHE A 327 5.29 -0.96 24.04
CA PHE A 327 4.66 -0.10 25.03
C PHE A 327 3.33 0.49 24.53
N GLY A 328 2.90 0.12 23.33
CA GLY A 328 1.71 0.65 22.69
C GLY A 328 1.90 2.02 22.02
N SER A 329 3.13 2.52 21.94
CA SER A 329 3.41 3.81 21.29
C SER A 329 3.43 3.66 19.77
N PRO A 330 2.74 4.53 19.00
CA PRO A 330 2.75 4.49 17.55
C PRO A 330 4.15 4.63 16.98
N CYS A 331 4.45 3.82 15.97
CA CYS A 331 5.73 3.80 15.28
C CYS A 331 5.58 3.29 13.86
N VAL A 332 6.63 3.41 13.06
CA VAL A 332 6.69 2.86 11.70
C VAL A 332 7.72 1.75 11.65
N TYR A 333 7.31 0.60 11.14
CA TYR A 333 8.19 -0.52 10.83
C TYR A 333 8.52 -0.53 9.34
N PHE A 334 9.76 -0.90 8.98
CA PHE A 334 10.21 -0.94 7.59
C PHE A 334 11.41 -1.87 7.42
N LEU A 335 11.72 -2.22 6.17
CA LEU A 335 12.92 -2.97 5.80
C LEU A 335 13.97 -2.02 5.21
N ASP A 336 15.06 -1.82 5.93
CA ASP A 336 16.22 -1.09 5.40
C ASP A 336 17.04 -2.04 4.52
N PRO A 337 17.41 -1.67 3.27
CA PRO A 337 18.09 -2.56 2.34
C PRO A 337 19.44 -3.09 2.86
N ARG A 338 20.09 -2.37 3.76
CA ARG A 338 21.42 -2.74 4.27
C ARG A 338 21.41 -3.55 5.56
N VAL A 339 20.44 -3.29 6.44
CA VAL A 339 20.45 -3.87 7.79
C VAL A 339 19.21 -4.67 8.13
N GLY A 340 18.23 -4.70 7.22
CA GLY A 340 16.98 -5.46 7.39
C GLY A 340 15.94 -4.73 8.24
N PRO A 341 15.12 -5.45 8.97
CA PRO A 341 14.00 -4.89 9.70
C PRO A 341 14.41 -3.80 10.68
N CYS A 342 13.75 -2.66 10.58
CA CYS A 342 13.94 -1.47 11.38
C CYS A 342 12.61 -0.93 11.91
N ARG A 343 12.68 -0.11 12.95
CA ARG A 343 11.57 0.65 13.49
C ARG A 343 12.00 2.11 13.68
N ILE A 344 11.09 3.03 13.44
CA ILE A 344 11.27 4.43 13.80
C ILE A 344 10.12 4.84 14.71
N GLY A 345 10.46 5.37 15.89
CA GLY A 345 9.49 5.91 16.84
C GLY A 345 9.19 7.38 16.58
N SER A 346 8.22 7.92 17.30
CA SER A 346 7.81 9.34 17.19
C SER A 346 8.94 10.34 17.45
N ASN A 347 9.99 9.94 18.18
CA ASN A 347 11.18 10.76 18.42
C ASN A 347 12.17 10.80 17.23
N GLY A 348 11.87 10.12 16.12
CA GLY A 348 12.72 10.03 14.93
C GLY A 348 13.92 9.08 15.06
N THR A 349 14.03 8.35 16.18
CA THR A 349 15.14 7.41 16.36
C THR A 349 14.90 6.13 15.57
N VAL A 350 15.82 5.82 14.66
CA VAL A 350 15.80 4.57 13.91
C VAL A 350 16.46 3.45 14.70
N MET A 351 15.71 2.41 14.97
CA MET A 351 16.17 1.23 15.73
C MET A 351 16.16 -0.01 14.85
N ARG A 352 17.27 -0.74 14.83
CA ARG A 352 17.34 -2.03 14.12
C ARG A 352 16.59 -3.10 14.90
N CYS A 353 15.63 -3.75 14.26
CA CYS A 353 14.84 -4.84 14.83
C CYS A 353 15.34 -6.23 14.43
N GLY A 354 15.94 -6.36 13.24
CA GLY A 354 16.31 -7.62 12.63
C GLY A 354 17.72 -8.13 12.97
N LYS A 355 18.31 -7.75 14.11
CA LYS A 355 19.65 -8.23 14.46
C LYS A 355 19.67 -9.76 14.64
N ASP A 356 18.62 -10.31 15.23
CA ASP A 356 18.53 -11.73 15.54
C ASP A 356 18.31 -12.62 14.30
N ILE A 357 17.75 -12.05 13.22
CA ILE A 357 17.49 -12.74 11.94
C ILE A 357 18.39 -12.25 10.81
N PHE A 358 19.56 -11.69 11.15
CA PHE A 358 20.42 -11.08 10.13
C PHE A 358 20.95 -12.09 9.11
N THR A 359 21.18 -13.31 9.52
CA THR A 359 21.59 -14.40 8.61
C THR A 359 20.52 -14.67 7.55
N THR A 360 19.25 -14.77 8.00
CA THR A 360 18.12 -14.89 7.09
C THR A 360 17.96 -13.65 6.22
N TRP A 361 18.18 -12.45 6.77
CA TRP A 361 18.15 -11.21 5.99
C TRP A 361 19.17 -11.20 4.85
N GLN A 362 20.31 -11.86 5.02
CA GLN A 362 21.34 -11.93 3.98
C GLN A 362 20.94 -12.78 2.76
N THR A 363 19.93 -13.63 2.88
CA THR A 363 19.39 -14.42 1.76
C THR A 363 18.31 -13.67 0.99
N VAL A 364 17.86 -12.49 1.47
CA VAL A 364 16.82 -11.72 0.78
C VAL A 364 17.32 -11.20 -0.56
N ASN A 365 16.58 -11.52 -1.62
CA ASN A 365 16.81 -11.01 -2.96
C ASN A 365 16.36 -9.54 -3.01
N LEU A 366 17.30 -8.61 -2.87
CA LEU A 366 17.00 -7.18 -2.82
C LEU A 366 16.43 -6.63 -4.13
N ASP A 367 16.80 -7.21 -5.26
CA ASP A 367 16.27 -6.79 -6.56
C ASP A 367 14.78 -7.15 -6.69
N ALA A 368 14.41 -8.38 -6.36
CA ALA A 368 13.01 -8.81 -6.32
C ALA A 368 12.25 -8.11 -5.17
N ALA A 369 12.82 -7.97 -3.98
CA ALA A 369 12.21 -7.30 -2.84
C ALA A 369 11.92 -5.82 -3.13
N ASN A 370 12.73 -5.16 -3.95
CA ASN A 370 12.47 -3.79 -4.42
C ASN A 370 11.13 -3.67 -5.18
N VAL A 371 10.66 -4.75 -5.76
CA VAL A 371 9.44 -4.78 -6.56
C VAL A 371 8.28 -5.40 -5.79
N VAL A 372 8.53 -6.48 -5.05
CA VAL A 372 7.47 -7.37 -4.53
C VAL A 372 7.32 -7.37 -3.01
N ALA A 373 8.23 -6.76 -2.24
CA ALA A 373 8.11 -6.70 -0.79
C ALA A 373 6.77 -6.11 -0.36
N ARG A 374 6.15 -6.74 0.65
CA ARG A 374 4.88 -6.31 1.23
C ARG A 374 4.95 -6.39 2.74
N SER A 375 4.19 -5.51 3.39
CA SER A 375 4.12 -5.47 4.84
C SER A 375 2.69 -5.27 5.32
N LEU A 376 2.42 -5.77 6.50
CA LEU A 376 1.20 -5.46 7.24
C LEU A 376 1.47 -5.48 8.74
N PHE A 377 0.66 -4.74 9.49
CA PHE A 377 0.59 -4.83 10.94
C PHE A 377 -0.72 -5.52 11.36
N TYR A 378 -0.58 -6.72 11.90
CA TYR A 378 -1.72 -7.48 12.43
C TYR A 378 -1.95 -7.11 13.89
N ARG A 379 -2.85 -6.15 14.11
CA ARG A 379 -3.09 -5.55 15.42
C ARG A 379 -3.58 -6.57 16.45
N ALA A 380 -4.45 -7.50 16.07
CA ALA A 380 -5.03 -8.45 16.99
C ALA A 380 -4.01 -9.41 17.62
N ALA A 381 -2.93 -9.70 16.91
CA ALA A 381 -1.83 -10.54 17.37
C ALA A 381 -0.57 -9.74 17.74
N SER A 382 -0.62 -8.41 17.63
CA SER A 382 0.55 -7.54 17.84
C SER A 382 1.77 -7.97 17.02
N GLN A 383 1.55 -8.23 15.72
CA GLN A 383 2.56 -8.76 14.81
C GLN A 383 2.80 -7.84 13.63
N VAL A 384 4.07 -7.71 13.24
CA VAL A 384 4.45 -7.12 11.95
C VAL A 384 4.87 -8.24 11.02
N HIS A 385 4.28 -8.27 9.84
CA HIS A 385 4.57 -9.27 8.83
C HIS A 385 5.22 -8.60 7.63
N TRP A 386 6.31 -9.17 7.14
CA TRP A 386 6.92 -8.83 5.87
C TRP A 386 7.02 -10.07 4.99
N PHE A 387 6.64 -9.91 3.75
CA PHE A 387 6.81 -10.92 2.72
C PHE A 387 7.90 -10.44 1.77
N VAL A 388 8.91 -11.26 1.59
CA VAL A 388 10.08 -10.96 0.77
C VAL A 388 10.46 -12.17 -0.08
N ALA A 389 11.11 -11.91 -1.21
CA ALA A 389 11.73 -12.95 -2.01
C ALA A 389 13.12 -13.26 -1.47
N THR A 390 13.53 -14.51 -1.53
CA THR A 390 14.87 -14.95 -1.10
C THR A 390 15.65 -15.57 -2.26
N ASP A 391 16.95 -15.56 -2.17
CA ASP A 391 17.87 -16.13 -3.14
C ASP A 391 17.55 -15.73 -4.59
N ASP A 392 17.20 -16.65 -5.46
CA ASP A 392 16.86 -16.39 -6.87
C ASP A 392 15.34 -16.26 -7.11
N ALA A 393 14.50 -16.17 -6.05
CA ALA A 393 13.06 -16.06 -6.21
C ALA A 393 12.64 -14.68 -6.71
N ASP A 394 11.74 -14.64 -7.70
CA ASP A 394 11.15 -13.40 -8.24
C ASP A 394 9.83 -13.00 -7.54
N ALA A 395 9.31 -13.86 -6.68
CA ALA A 395 8.10 -13.65 -5.90
C ALA A 395 8.37 -13.91 -4.43
N PRO A 396 7.62 -13.26 -3.50
CA PRO A 396 7.82 -13.47 -2.07
C PRO A 396 7.58 -14.93 -1.69
N ASP A 397 8.57 -15.57 -1.18
CA ASP A 397 8.58 -16.97 -0.73
C ASP A 397 8.84 -17.10 0.78
N LEU A 398 9.24 -16.01 1.41
CA LEU A 398 9.54 -15.95 2.83
C LEU A 398 8.68 -14.91 3.55
N ARG A 399 8.13 -15.28 4.70
CA ARG A 399 7.40 -14.39 5.58
C ARG A 399 8.15 -14.19 6.89
N LEU A 400 8.59 -12.98 7.14
CA LEU A 400 9.22 -12.57 8.40
C LEU A 400 8.12 -12.02 9.33
N VAL A 401 7.98 -12.58 10.51
CA VAL A 401 6.98 -12.18 11.51
C VAL A 401 7.67 -11.69 12.79
N LEU A 402 7.44 -10.44 13.12
CA LEU A 402 7.91 -9.86 14.39
C LEU A 402 6.75 -9.82 15.38
N HIS A 403 6.86 -10.54 16.48
CA HIS A 403 5.95 -10.47 17.62
C HIS A 403 6.33 -9.28 18.51
N VAL A 404 5.59 -8.19 18.43
CA VAL A 404 5.93 -6.94 19.08
C VAL A 404 5.91 -7.05 20.61
N GLU A 405 4.89 -7.71 21.19
CA GLU A 405 4.75 -7.89 22.64
C GLU A 405 5.81 -8.80 23.25
N GLN A 406 6.40 -9.70 22.47
CA GLN A 406 7.47 -10.59 22.93
C GLN A 406 8.84 -9.90 22.90
N THR A 407 8.88 -8.65 22.48
CA THR A 407 10.10 -7.85 22.53
C THR A 407 10.45 -7.51 23.98
N ARG A 408 11.65 -7.83 24.42
CA ARG A 408 12.16 -7.53 25.76
C ARG A 408 13.46 -6.75 25.67
N ASP A 409 13.52 -5.64 26.40
CA ASP A 409 14.77 -4.93 26.62
C ASP A 409 15.59 -5.73 27.65
N THR A 410 16.76 -6.19 27.24
CA THR A 410 17.72 -6.87 28.12
C THR A 410 18.96 -6.00 28.29
N GLN A 411 19.77 -6.25 29.35
CA GLN A 411 21.04 -5.54 29.54
C GLN A 411 21.98 -5.66 28.33
N ASP A 412 21.86 -6.76 27.56
CA ASP A 412 22.69 -7.04 26.38
C ASP A 412 22.06 -6.56 25.05
N GLY A 413 20.94 -5.83 25.11
CA GLY A 413 20.20 -5.33 23.96
C GLY A 413 18.76 -5.84 23.89
N VAL A 414 18.05 -5.42 22.84
CA VAL A 414 16.64 -5.77 22.64
C VAL A 414 16.56 -7.18 22.07
N ARG A 415 15.98 -8.10 22.81
CA ARG A 415 15.56 -9.42 22.30
C ARG A 415 14.16 -9.34 21.73
N ARG A 416 13.94 -9.89 20.56
CA ARG A 416 12.68 -9.82 19.85
C ARG A 416 12.16 -11.21 19.51
N GLY A 417 10.83 -11.37 19.61
CA GLY A 417 10.16 -12.58 19.14
C GLY A 417 10.08 -12.56 17.62
N TRP A 418 10.88 -13.39 16.95
CA TRP A 418 10.82 -13.59 15.52
C TRP A 418 10.28 -14.96 15.19
N ALA A 419 9.43 -15.04 14.18
CA ALA A 419 9.10 -16.26 13.48
C ALA A 419 9.40 -16.06 11.98
N ILE A 420 9.88 -17.12 11.36
CA ILE A 420 10.16 -17.15 9.93
C ILE A 420 9.29 -18.27 9.36
N TRP A 421 8.49 -17.93 8.35
CA TRP A 421 7.55 -18.88 7.77
C TRP A 421 7.84 -19.00 6.27
N ASP A 422 7.97 -20.22 5.80
CA ASP A 422 8.09 -20.53 4.38
C ASP A 422 6.68 -20.59 3.76
N GLY A 423 6.50 -19.92 2.61
CA GLY A 423 5.23 -19.89 1.87
C GLY A 423 4.03 -19.26 2.58
N PRO A 424 2.83 -19.18 1.96
CA PRO A 424 2.65 -19.22 0.52
C PRO A 424 3.24 -17.99 -0.16
N SER A 425 3.66 -18.13 -1.41
CA SER A 425 4.19 -17.01 -2.20
C SER A 425 3.13 -15.92 -2.39
N ALA A 426 3.36 -14.74 -1.82
CA ALA A 426 2.37 -13.69 -1.70
C ALA A 426 2.74 -12.43 -2.48
N SER A 427 1.90 -12.01 -3.42
CA SER A 427 2.09 -10.77 -4.20
C SER A 427 1.33 -9.57 -3.64
N ALA A 428 0.35 -9.80 -2.76
CA ALA A 428 -0.49 -8.73 -2.25
C ALA A 428 -0.94 -9.02 -0.80
N LEU A 429 -1.06 -7.97 -0.01
CA LEU A 429 -1.50 -8.03 1.38
C LEU A 429 -2.55 -6.98 1.68
N ALA A 430 -3.52 -7.33 2.50
CA ALA A 430 -4.43 -6.40 3.15
C ALA A 430 -4.87 -6.96 4.50
N VAL A 431 -5.26 -6.07 5.39
CA VAL A 431 -5.97 -6.43 6.61
C VAL A 431 -7.43 -6.08 6.38
N CYS A 432 -8.30 -7.07 6.41
CA CYS A 432 -9.72 -6.83 6.15
C CYS A 432 -10.60 -7.51 7.21
N ARG A 433 -11.80 -6.96 7.38
CA ARG A 433 -12.87 -7.63 8.10
C ARG A 433 -13.43 -8.72 7.19
N TYR A 434 -13.39 -9.95 7.64
CA TYR A 434 -14.03 -11.05 6.96
C TYR A 434 -15.33 -11.39 7.72
N ALA A 435 -16.47 -11.09 7.12
CA ALA A 435 -17.73 -11.61 7.58
C ALA A 435 -17.82 -13.08 7.14
N ASP A 436 -17.50 -14.00 8.02
CA ASP A 436 -17.76 -15.40 7.79
C ASP A 436 -19.27 -15.64 7.99
N ASN A 437 -19.97 -16.03 6.93
CA ASN A 437 -21.40 -16.31 6.99
C ASN A 437 -21.74 -17.49 7.93
N VAL A 438 -20.74 -18.18 8.44
CA VAL A 438 -20.91 -19.35 9.32
C VAL A 438 -21.02 -18.96 10.80
N ASP A 439 -20.49 -17.79 11.19
CA ASP A 439 -20.45 -17.35 12.59
C ASP A 439 -21.27 -16.06 12.85
N ALA A 440 -22.53 -16.05 12.43
CA ALA A 440 -23.45 -14.93 12.69
C ALA A 440 -23.64 -14.58 14.18
N ASN A 441 -23.09 -15.38 15.09
CA ASN A 441 -23.27 -15.23 16.54
C ASN A 441 -22.04 -14.75 17.31
N VAL A 442 -20.93 -14.45 16.66
CA VAL A 442 -19.72 -14.10 17.40
C VAL A 442 -19.31 -12.67 17.13
N ALA A 443 -19.27 -11.87 18.18
CA ALA A 443 -18.67 -10.53 18.20
C ALA A 443 -17.22 -10.47 17.67
N ARG A 444 -16.61 -11.62 17.34
CA ARG A 444 -15.32 -11.78 16.68
C ARG A 444 -15.28 -11.30 15.23
N SER A 445 -16.43 -11.10 14.60
CA SER A 445 -16.49 -10.51 13.24
C SER A 445 -15.94 -9.07 13.16
N LEU A 446 -15.59 -8.48 14.30
CA LEU A 446 -14.96 -7.15 14.39
C LEU A 446 -13.44 -7.17 14.21
N TYR A 447 -12.79 -8.33 14.23
CA TYR A 447 -11.35 -8.40 14.08
C TYR A 447 -10.93 -8.36 12.61
N LEU A 448 -10.04 -7.43 12.31
CA LEU A 448 -9.35 -7.36 11.03
C LEU A 448 -8.37 -8.53 10.97
N VAL A 449 -8.49 -9.36 9.95
CA VAL A 449 -7.59 -10.49 9.71
C VAL A 449 -6.73 -10.24 8.48
N PRO A 450 -5.50 -10.74 8.47
CA PRO A 450 -4.65 -10.64 7.30
C PRO A 450 -5.20 -11.47 6.14
N CYS A 451 -5.24 -10.86 4.96
CA CYS A 451 -5.55 -11.52 3.70
C CYS A 451 -4.34 -11.42 2.76
N VAL A 452 -4.02 -12.53 2.13
CA VAL A 452 -2.86 -12.71 1.25
C VAL A 452 -3.32 -13.07 -0.14
N GLY A 453 -2.98 -12.25 -1.13
CA GLY A 453 -3.14 -12.61 -2.55
C GLY A 453 -1.93 -13.41 -3.00
N LEU A 454 -2.15 -14.61 -3.53
CA LEU A 454 -1.06 -15.46 -4.00
C LEU A 454 -0.39 -14.88 -5.25
N SER A 455 0.90 -15.14 -5.40
CA SER A 455 1.66 -14.78 -6.61
C SER A 455 1.31 -15.67 -7.80
N THR A 456 0.78 -16.86 -7.53
CA THR A 456 0.34 -17.82 -8.53
C THR A 456 -1.16 -18.09 -8.39
N GLY A 457 -1.90 -17.90 -9.48
CA GLY A 457 -3.36 -18.05 -9.49
C GLY A 457 -4.11 -16.84 -8.92
N ALA A 458 -5.39 -16.71 -9.25
CA ALA A 458 -6.27 -15.64 -8.77
C ALA A 458 -6.90 -16.00 -7.42
N THR A 459 -6.07 -16.35 -6.42
CA THR A 459 -6.54 -16.81 -5.11
C THR A 459 -6.13 -15.81 -4.02
N ILE A 460 -7.10 -15.49 -3.15
CA ILE A 460 -6.85 -14.70 -1.95
C ILE A 460 -7.13 -15.59 -0.75
N LEU A 461 -6.12 -15.78 0.07
CA LEU A 461 -6.20 -16.55 1.29
C LEU A 461 -6.45 -15.63 2.48
N ARG A 462 -7.27 -16.08 3.39
CA ARG A 462 -7.34 -15.55 4.74
C ARG A 462 -6.29 -16.29 5.55
N THR A 463 -5.35 -15.58 6.12
CA THR A 463 -4.35 -16.18 7.00
C THR A 463 -4.83 -16.18 8.44
N ASP A 464 -4.12 -16.92 9.29
CA ASP A 464 -4.42 -17.04 10.72
C ASP A 464 -5.74 -17.80 11.03
N THR A 465 -6.15 -18.66 10.12
CA THR A 465 -7.31 -19.54 10.27
C THR A 465 -7.01 -20.93 9.73
N GLY A 466 -7.57 -21.95 10.37
CA GLY A 466 -7.29 -23.34 9.97
C GLY A 466 -6.05 -23.92 10.66
N THR A 467 -5.65 -25.07 10.19
CA THR A 467 -4.54 -25.90 10.74
C THR A 467 -3.59 -26.36 9.64
N ASP A 468 -3.78 -25.86 8.42
CA ASP A 468 -2.96 -26.19 7.25
C ASP A 468 -2.69 -24.92 6.43
N ASP A 469 -1.75 -25.01 5.51
CA ASP A 469 -1.44 -23.95 4.56
C ASP A 469 -2.16 -24.26 3.23
N ASN A 470 -3.35 -23.70 3.07
CA ASN A 470 -4.18 -23.89 1.88
C ASN A 470 -4.41 -25.37 1.52
N GLY A 471 -4.69 -26.20 2.52
CA GLY A 471 -4.92 -27.63 2.38
C GLY A 471 -3.64 -28.47 2.35
N THR A 472 -2.48 -27.85 2.54
CA THR A 472 -1.20 -28.54 2.65
C THR A 472 -0.74 -28.55 4.10
N SER A 473 -0.43 -29.71 4.65
CA SER A 473 0.15 -29.81 5.99
C SER A 473 1.52 -29.14 6.00
N TYR A 474 1.79 -28.34 7.00
CA TYR A 474 3.11 -27.75 7.22
C TYR A 474 3.73 -28.31 8.51
N VAL A 475 5.06 -28.34 8.55
CA VAL A 475 5.82 -28.70 9.75
C VAL A 475 6.13 -27.40 10.52
N ALA A 476 5.56 -27.26 11.72
CA ALA A 476 5.93 -26.17 12.61
C ALA A 476 7.23 -26.55 13.36
N GLU A 477 8.18 -25.65 13.36
CA GLU A 477 9.46 -25.84 14.03
C GLU A 477 9.82 -24.62 14.88
N ALA A 478 10.35 -24.85 16.06
CA ALA A 478 10.90 -23.82 16.94
C ALA A 478 12.25 -24.25 17.48
N GLU A 479 13.25 -23.38 17.35
CA GLU A 479 14.60 -23.63 17.85
C GLU A 479 15.01 -22.57 18.87
N THR A 480 15.55 -23.00 20.01
CA THR A 480 16.09 -22.09 21.02
C THR A 480 17.52 -21.67 20.67
N LYS A 481 17.94 -20.52 21.18
CA LYS A 481 19.36 -20.15 21.13
C LYS A 481 20.21 -21.14 21.92
N PRO A 482 21.46 -21.41 21.50
CA PRO A 482 22.38 -22.21 22.28
C PRO A 482 22.57 -21.63 23.68
N HIS A 483 22.40 -22.45 24.68
CA HIS A 483 22.57 -22.12 26.08
C HIS A 483 23.85 -22.78 26.64
N ALA A 484 24.69 -21.99 27.28
CA ALA A 484 25.83 -22.46 28.04
C ALA A 484 25.59 -22.14 29.53
N PRO A 485 25.45 -23.14 30.41
CA PRO A 485 25.07 -22.90 31.80
C PRO A 485 26.07 -22.07 32.62
N ASN A 486 27.37 -22.21 32.33
CA ASN A 486 28.41 -21.49 33.03
C ASN A 486 29.21 -20.61 32.07
N THR A 487 30.08 -21.21 31.33
CA THR A 487 30.84 -20.58 30.22
C THR A 487 31.04 -21.60 29.11
N ILE A 488 31.30 -21.15 27.88
CA ILE A 488 31.64 -22.03 26.75
C ILE A 488 32.91 -22.89 27.00
N MET A 489 33.66 -22.58 28.04
CA MET A 489 34.90 -23.26 28.37
C MET A 489 34.70 -24.51 29.25
N HIS A 490 33.53 -24.67 29.84
CA HIS A 490 33.20 -25.81 30.72
C HIS A 490 32.15 -26.70 30.07
N THR A 491 32.33 -28.00 30.26
CA THR A 491 31.36 -29.01 29.89
C THR A 491 30.37 -29.25 31.04
N PHE A 492 29.19 -29.73 30.71
CA PHE A 492 28.16 -30.12 31.68
C PHE A 492 27.43 -31.36 31.18
N GLY A 493 26.92 -32.16 32.09
CA GLY A 493 26.07 -33.30 31.77
C GLY A 493 24.59 -32.98 32.00
N VAL A 494 23.73 -33.54 31.21
CA VAL A 494 22.28 -33.49 31.37
C VAL A 494 21.77 -34.80 31.94
N VAL A 495 21.09 -34.72 33.09
CA VAL A 495 20.59 -35.92 33.80
C VAL A 495 19.19 -36.26 33.38
N SER A 496 18.36 -35.27 33.18
CA SER A 496 16.99 -35.43 32.71
C SER A 496 16.45 -34.14 32.12
N GLY A 497 15.45 -34.23 31.29
CA GLY A 497 14.72 -33.10 30.73
C GLY A 497 13.22 -33.27 30.85
N SER A 498 12.51 -32.15 30.84
CA SER A 498 11.06 -32.14 30.71
C SER A 498 10.60 -31.07 29.74
N VAL A 499 9.55 -31.37 29.01
CA VAL A 499 8.87 -30.46 28.10
C VAL A 499 7.48 -30.19 28.67
N LEU A 500 7.15 -28.94 28.87
CA LEU A 500 5.83 -28.48 29.28
C LEU A 500 5.16 -27.80 28.08
N GLY A 501 4.01 -28.28 27.69
CA GLY A 501 3.29 -27.77 26.53
C GLY A 501 1.79 -27.94 26.64
N THR A 502 1.09 -27.32 25.71
CA THR A 502 -0.34 -27.48 25.49
C THR A 502 -0.57 -28.00 24.08
N ALA A 503 -1.50 -28.92 23.91
CA ALA A 503 -1.80 -29.46 22.59
C ALA A 503 -3.26 -29.86 22.45
N THR A 504 -3.75 -29.93 21.21
CA THR A 504 -5.01 -30.62 20.90
C THR A 504 -4.76 -32.12 20.92
N ALA A 505 -5.83 -32.91 21.19
CA ALA A 505 -5.72 -34.36 21.22
C ALA A 505 -5.10 -34.95 19.94
N GLY A 506 -4.13 -35.81 20.09
CA GLY A 506 -3.40 -36.45 19.00
C GLY A 506 -2.17 -35.67 18.47
N ALA A 507 -1.80 -34.55 19.10
CA ALA A 507 -0.57 -33.86 18.74
C ALA A 507 0.66 -34.59 19.28
N SER A 508 1.64 -34.83 18.44
CA SER A 508 2.98 -35.27 18.83
C SER A 508 4.04 -34.36 18.22
N VAL A 509 5.13 -34.19 18.94
CA VAL A 509 6.25 -33.37 18.50
C VAL A 509 7.56 -34.16 18.57
N ASP A 510 8.48 -33.83 17.68
CA ASP A 510 9.85 -34.31 17.73
C ASP A 510 10.69 -33.26 18.49
N LEU A 511 11.39 -33.73 19.53
CA LEU A 511 12.33 -32.90 20.27
C LEU A 511 13.73 -33.23 19.79
N SER A 512 14.43 -32.28 19.23
CA SER A 512 15.85 -32.38 18.88
C SER A 512 16.70 -31.58 19.86
N ILE A 513 17.80 -32.19 20.27
CA ILE A 513 18.80 -31.59 21.12
C ILE A 513 20.04 -31.32 20.27
N ILE A 514 20.37 -30.04 20.14
CA ILE A 514 21.48 -29.58 19.31
C ILE A 514 22.66 -29.28 20.22
N ARG A 515 23.75 -30.01 20.02
CA ARG A 515 24.96 -29.97 20.84
C ARG A 515 26.02 -29.07 20.22
N ASP A 516 26.74 -28.39 21.08
CA ASP A 516 28.02 -27.74 20.76
C ASP A 516 27.98 -26.90 19.46
N PHE A 517 27.01 -25.96 19.39
CA PHE A 517 26.79 -25.11 18.23
C PHE A 517 26.45 -25.84 16.94
N GLY A 518 25.75 -26.95 17.03
CA GLY A 518 25.28 -27.71 15.85
C GLY A 518 26.23 -28.82 15.37
N LEU A 519 27.26 -29.17 16.15
CA LEU A 519 28.15 -30.26 15.81
C LEU A 519 27.44 -31.61 15.83
N GLU A 520 26.42 -31.78 16.65
CA GLU A 520 25.63 -33.00 16.73
C GLU A 520 24.16 -32.64 17.08
N THR A 521 23.24 -33.38 16.50
CA THR A 521 21.80 -33.29 16.79
C THR A 521 21.30 -34.69 17.20
N ILE A 522 20.64 -34.74 18.37
CA ILE A 522 20.00 -35.96 18.86
C ILE A 522 18.50 -35.69 18.82
N THR A 523 17.76 -36.47 18.04
CA THR A 523 16.31 -36.34 17.92
C THR A 523 15.61 -37.39 18.75
N ILE A 524 14.67 -36.98 19.59
CA ILE A 524 13.73 -37.79 20.31
C ILE A 524 12.40 -37.69 19.61
N ALA A 525 12.06 -38.68 18.82
CA ALA A 525 10.85 -38.66 18.01
C ALA A 525 9.58 -38.95 18.84
N GLY A 526 8.48 -38.34 18.46
CA GLY A 526 7.15 -38.67 18.93
C GLY A 526 6.89 -38.41 20.41
N VAL A 527 7.30 -37.25 20.92
CA VAL A 527 6.86 -36.79 22.25
C VAL A 527 5.36 -36.54 22.18
N ASP A 528 4.58 -37.46 22.71
CA ASP A 528 3.13 -37.47 22.62
C ASP A 528 2.49 -36.69 23.77
N PHE A 529 1.73 -35.64 23.42
CA PHE A 529 0.89 -34.87 24.36
C PHE A 529 -0.54 -35.39 24.46
N SER A 530 -0.87 -36.48 23.74
CA SER A 530 -2.18 -37.14 23.73
C SER A 530 -2.39 -38.02 24.99
N PRO A 531 -3.64 -38.25 25.47
CA PRO A 531 -4.91 -37.93 24.83
C PRO A 531 -5.59 -36.68 25.39
N GLU A 532 -4.92 -35.90 26.19
CA GLU A 532 -5.53 -34.81 26.94
C GLU A 532 -5.41 -33.46 26.20
N SER A 533 -6.51 -32.77 26.03
CA SER A 533 -6.52 -31.38 25.64
C SER A 533 -6.23 -30.53 26.85
N GLY A 534 -5.15 -29.82 26.88
CA GLY A 534 -4.77 -28.95 27.97
C GLY A 534 -3.25 -28.85 28.15
N GLU A 535 -2.83 -28.26 29.24
CA GLU A 535 -1.41 -28.13 29.57
C GLU A 535 -0.88 -29.45 30.13
N THR A 536 0.10 -30.03 29.46
CA THR A 536 0.64 -31.36 29.79
C THR A 536 2.15 -31.25 29.92
N GLN A 537 2.69 -31.74 31.04
CA GLN A 537 4.13 -31.86 31.24
C GLN A 537 4.58 -33.28 30.86
N VAL A 538 5.46 -33.38 29.88
CA VAL A 538 6.06 -34.64 29.45
C VAL A 538 7.49 -34.73 29.94
N MET A 539 7.84 -35.79 30.64
CA MET A 539 9.20 -36.08 31.06
C MET A 539 9.96 -36.81 29.96
N VAL A 540 10.94 -36.14 29.40
CA VAL A 540 11.83 -36.78 28.40
C VAL A 540 13.02 -37.39 29.14
N PRO A 541 13.21 -38.71 29.07
CA PRO A 541 14.35 -39.34 29.71
C PRO A 541 15.64 -39.05 28.92
N LEU A 542 16.37 -38.05 29.37
CA LEU A 542 17.68 -37.72 28.84
C LEU A 542 18.73 -38.20 29.86
N ASP A 543 19.46 -39.23 29.54
CA ASP A 543 20.53 -39.74 30.40
C ASP A 543 21.92 -39.33 29.89
N ASN A 544 22.91 -39.42 30.77
CA ASN A 544 24.30 -39.10 30.43
C ASN A 544 24.90 -40.00 29.33
N MET A 545 24.33 -41.17 29.11
CA MET A 545 24.82 -42.10 28.08
C MET A 545 24.41 -41.62 26.67
N THR A 546 23.28 -40.93 26.58
CA THR A 546 22.75 -40.41 25.33
C THR A 546 23.34 -39.04 24.97
N MET A 547 23.65 -38.21 25.99
CA MET A 547 24.01 -36.81 25.77
C MET A 547 25.49 -36.51 25.83
N GLY A 548 26.26 -37.28 26.60
CA GLY A 548 27.69 -37.00 26.83
C GLY A 548 27.93 -35.64 27.50
N GLU A 549 29.16 -35.19 27.46
CA GLU A 549 29.54 -33.86 27.93
C GLU A 549 29.26 -32.79 26.86
N LEU A 550 28.58 -31.74 27.24
CA LEU A 550 28.14 -30.64 26.39
C LEU A 550 28.77 -29.31 26.80
N ARG A 551 29.13 -28.47 25.85
CA ARG A 551 29.48 -27.05 26.10
C ARG A 551 28.30 -26.13 25.90
N THR A 552 27.49 -26.41 24.90
CA THR A 552 26.24 -25.69 24.64
C THR A 552 25.14 -26.66 24.26
N VAL A 553 23.92 -26.29 24.57
CA VAL A 553 22.73 -27.03 24.17
C VAL A 553 21.67 -26.07 23.63
N ALA A 554 21.10 -26.39 22.50
CA ALA A 554 19.89 -25.79 21.98
C ALA A 554 18.83 -26.88 21.78
N PHE A 555 17.57 -26.47 21.73
CA PHE A 555 16.47 -27.38 21.54
C PHE A 555 15.71 -26.96 20.29
N ARG A 556 15.39 -27.93 19.47
CA ARG A 556 14.47 -27.78 18.36
C ARG A 556 13.26 -28.66 18.64
N VAL A 557 12.09 -28.09 18.49
CA VAL A 557 10.81 -28.80 18.58
C VAL A 557 10.13 -28.66 17.24
N ALA A 558 9.74 -29.76 16.63
CA ALA A 558 9.08 -29.79 15.33
C ALA A 558 7.86 -30.71 15.38
N ASP A 559 6.91 -30.55 14.48
CA ASP A 559 5.86 -31.54 14.28
C ASP A 559 6.47 -32.90 13.92
N ALA A 560 5.96 -33.98 14.53
CA ALA A 560 6.38 -35.33 14.18
C ALA A 560 5.94 -35.65 12.75
N GLU A 561 6.81 -36.38 12.00
CA GLU A 561 6.51 -36.82 10.64
C GLU A 561 5.15 -37.53 10.56
N GLY A 562 4.27 -37.08 9.68
CA GLY A 562 2.93 -37.62 9.49
C GLY A 562 1.87 -37.02 10.43
N GLY A 563 2.19 -35.94 11.12
CA GLY A 563 1.31 -35.22 12.04
C GLY A 563 -0.04 -34.83 11.42
N VAL A 564 -1.10 -35.20 12.12
CA VAL A 564 -2.44 -34.67 11.90
C VAL A 564 -2.38 -33.17 12.23
N SER A 565 -3.19 -32.35 11.56
CA SER A 565 -3.38 -30.89 11.77
C SER A 565 -3.69 -30.53 13.22
N ALA A 566 -2.78 -30.81 14.14
CA ALA A 566 -2.96 -30.62 15.57
C ALA A 566 -2.22 -29.35 16.01
N ARG A 567 -2.87 -28.54 16.84
CA ARG A 567 -2.24 -27.35 17.43
C ARG A 567 -1.47 -27.75 18.68
N TRP A 568 -0.24 -27.28 18.77
CA TRP A 568 0.56 -27.44 19.98
C TRP A 568 1.31 -26.13 20.31
N ALA A 569 1.67 -26.00 21.57
CA ALA A 569 2.55 -24.95 22.04
C ALA A 569 3.47 -25.51 23.12
N VAL A 570 4.77 -25.29 22.98
CA VAL A 570 5.73 -25.62 24.02
C VAL A 570 5.95 -24.38 24.86
N ASN A 571 5.57 -24.47 26.12
CA ASN A 571 5.63 -23.35 27.06
C ASN A 571 6.98 -23.29 27.77
N GLN A 572 7.58 -24.46 28.04
CA GLN A 572 8.86 -24.54 28.75
C GLN A 572 9.58 -25.85 28.40
N ILE A 573 10.90 -25.74 28.27
CA ILE A 573 11.82 -26.88 28.27
C ILE A 573 12.72 -26.72 29.49
N ALA A 574 12.73 -27.69 30.38
CA ALA A 574 13.56 -27.68 31.58
C ALA A 574 14.58 -28.81 31.54
N LEU A 575 15.82 -28.52 31.91
CA LEU A 575 16.88 -29.49 32.02
C LEU A 575 17.42 -29.52 33.46
N LYS A 576 17.60 -30.73 33.96
CA LYS A 576 18.36 -30.97 35.16
C LYS A 576 19.80 -31.23 34.79
N GLN A 577 20.67 -30.36 35.20
CA GLN A 577 22.10 -30.40 34.93
C GLN A 577 22.85 -31.05 36.10
N GLN A 578 23.89 -31.82 35.79
CA GLN A 578 24.86 -32.26 36.76
C GLN A 578 26.13 -31.41 36.57
N PRO A 579 26.54 -30.60 37.58
CA PRO A 579 27.82 -29.92 37.50
C PRO A 579 28.94 -30.95 37.43
N GLU A 580 29.90 -30.66 36.56
CA GLU A 580 31.12 -31.49 36.53
C GLU A 580 31.75 -31.51 37.91
N GLN A 581 31.97 -32.67 38.49
CA GLN A 581 32.83 -32.83 39.65
C GLN A 581 34.24 -32.48 39.16
N GLY A 582 34.76 -31.34 39.52
CA GLY A 582 36.07 -30.87 39.14
C GLY A 582 37.11 -31.95 39.36
N ALA A 583 37.88 -32.26 38.30
CA ALA A 583 39.06 -33.07 38.37
C ALA A 583 40.19 -32.34 39.05
#